data_d3f9855fe8fdbddef90441d1a962175a
#
_entry.id   d3f9855fe8fdbddef90441d1a962175a
#
_cell.length_a   1.000
_cell.length_b   1.000
_cell.length_c   1.000
_cell.angle_alpha   90.00
_cell.angle_beta   90.00
_cell.angle_gamma   90.00
#
_symmetry.space_group_name_H-M   'P 1'
#
loop_
_entity.id
_entity.type
_entity.pdbx_description
1 polymer ?
#
loop_
_entity_poly.entity_id
_entity_poly.type
_entity_poly.pdbx_seq_one_letter_code
_entity_poly.pdbx_strand_id
1 'polypeptide(L)'
;AHALDKAAKKIGVNFIGGYTALVQKGFAAGDRELIESIPRALAETDFVCSSVNVGSTKAGINMDAVKMMGNVVKEASQLTSDRQCIGAAKLVVFCNAPEDNPFMAGAFHGVGEPDCVINVGVSGPGVVRAALSKLPKDAPLSEVADLIKKTAFKITRMGQLVGSEASAKL
;
A
#
# COMPACT_ATOMS: atom_id res chain seq x y z
N ALA A 1 -10.07 8.88 12.06
CA ALA A 1 -10.18 8.85 10.59
C ALA A 1 -10.53 10.23 10.02
N HIS A 2 -11.62 10.88 10.46
CA HIS A 2 -12.07 12.18 9.91
C HIS A 2 -11.05 13.32 10.00
N ALA A 3 -10.25 13.39 11.07
CA ALA A 3 -9.20 14.40 11.20
C ALA A 3 -8.08 14.18 10.15
N LEU A 4 -7.71 12.92 9.89
CA LEU A 4 -6.77 12.55 8.83
C LEU A 4 -7.30 12.92 7.45
N ASP A 5 -8.57 12.63 7.18
CA ASP A 5 -9.22 12.96 5.91
C ASP A 5 -9.24 14.47 5.65
N LYS A 6 -9.57 15.26 6.68
CA LYS A 6 -9.49 16.72 6.65
C LYS A 6 -8.07 17.22 6.38
N ALA A 7 -7.07 16.62 7.03
CA ALA A 7 -5.67 16.97 6.81
C ALA A 7 -5.24 16.67 5.37
N ALA A 8 -5.57 15.47 4.85
CA ALA A 8 -5.28 15.08 3.49
C ALA A 8 -5.85 16.08 2.46
N LYS A 9 -7.12 16.47 2.64
CA LYS A 9 -7.78 17.49 1.80
C LYS A 9 -7.05 18.84 1.86
N LYS A 10 -6.62 19.27 3.05
CA LYS A 10 -5.97 20.58 3.24
C LYS A 10 -4.58 20.62 2.59
N ILE A 11 -3.80 19.54 2.66
CA ILE A 11 -2.44 19.48 2.09
C ILE A 11 -2.41 19.00 0.64
N GLY A 12 -3.53 18.52 0.09
CA GLY A 12 -3.66 18.13 -1.32
C GLY A 12 -3.00 16.78 -1.64
N VAL A 13 -2.91 15.85 -0.69
CA VAL A 13 -2.42 14.48 -0.96
C VAL A 13 -3.55 13.56 -1.39
N ASN A 14 -3.24 12.57 -2.22
CA ASN A 14 -4.23 11.64 -2.74
C ASN A 14 -4.63 10.55 -1.74
N PHE A 15 -3.72 10.18 -0.83
CA PHE A 15 -3.94 9.20 0.22
C PHE A 15 -3.20 9.61 1.48
N ILE A 16 -3.74 9.24 2.64
CA ILE A 16 -3.10 9.41 3.94
C ILE A 16 -3.25 8.11 4.73
N GLY A 17 -2.13 7.56 5.18
CA GLY A 17 -2.08 6.40 6.07
C GLY A 17 -2.18 6.80 7.54
N GLY A 18 -1.86 5.85 8.42
CA GLY A 18 -1.81 6.06 9.87
C GLY A 18 -2.98 5.46 10.65
N TYR A 19 -4.03 4.97 9.96
CA TYR A 19 -5.09 4.18 10.59
C TYR A 19 -4.70 2.70 10.55
N THR A 20 -3.70 2.33 11.37
CA THR A 20 -2.92 1.08 11.22
C THR A 20 -2.78 0.34 12.54
N ALA A 21 -2.78 -1.01 12.50
CA ALA A 21 -2.47 -1.87 13.63
C ALA A 21 -1.33 -2.84 13.29
N LEU A 22 -0.43 -3.06 14.28
CA LEU A 22 0.70 -3.98 14.17
C LEU A 22 0.50 -5.14 15.14
N VAL A 23 -0.17 -6.20 14.68
CA VAL A 23 -0.65 -7.30 15.54
C VAL A 23 0.06 -8.63 15.31
N GLN A 24 1.23 -8.63 14.69
CA GLN A 24 2.04 -9.83 14.44
C GLN A 24 2.49 -10.55 15.73
N LYS A 25 2.56 -9.83 16.84
CA LYS A 25 2.93 -10.39 18.16
C LYS A 25 1.72 -10.66 19.08
N GLY A 26 0.51 -10.52 18.56
CA GLY A 26 -0.74 -10.56 19.33
C GLY A 26 -1.43 -9.19 19.37
N PHE A 27 -2.55 -9.11 20.06
CA PHE A 27 -3.31 -7.89 20.20
C PHE A 27 -2.93 -7.15 21.49
N ALA A 28 -2.66 -5.85 21.37
CA ALA A 28 -2.63 -4.94 22.52
C ALA A 28 -4.04 -4.42 22.84
N ALA A 29 -4.17 -3.70 23.96
CA ALA A 29 -5.41 -3.02 24.29
C ALA A 29 -5.75 -1.98 23.20
N GLY A 30 -6.96 -2.03 22.69
CA GLY A 30 -7.43 -1.12 21.64
C GLY A 30 -7.17 -1.57 20.19
N ASP A 31 -6.31 -2.56 19.95
CA ASP A 31 -6.08 -3.05 18.58
C ASP A 31 -7.34 -3.64 17.94
N ARG A 32 -8.13 -4.36 18.74
CA ARG A 32 -9.38 -4.96 18.25
C ARG A 32 -10.39 -3.90 17.87
N GLU A 33 -10.61 -2.91 18.71
CA GLU A 33 -11.52 -1.79 18.44
C GLU A 33 -11.08 -1.00 17.22
N LEU A 34 -9.77 -0.75 17.07
CA LEU A 34 -9.26 -0.09 15.87
C LEU A 34 -9.56 -0.92 14.63
N ILE A 35 -9.23 -2.22 14.63
CA ILE A 35 -9.43 -3.09 13.47
C ILE A 35 -10.91 -3.23 13.13
N GLU A 36 -11.78 -3.41 14.10
CA GLU A 36 -13.23 -3.51 13.92
C GLU A 36 -13.84 -2.20 13.37
N SER A 37 -13.23 -1.06 13.68
CA SER A 37 -13.67 0.25 13.18
C SER A 37 -13.22 0.56 11.75
N ILE A 38 -12.26 -0.20 11.17
CA ILE A 38 -11.70 0.05 9.84
C ILE A 38 -12.78 0.11 8.74
N PRO A 39 -13.73 -0.83 8.63
CA PRO A 39 -14.72 -0.80 7.57
C PRO A 39 -15.49 0.51 7.52
N ARG A 40 -15.97 0.94 8.67
CA ARG A 40 -16.71 2.20 8.82
C ARG A 40 -15.81 3.41 8.55
N ALA A 41 -14.61 3.44 9.10
CA ALA A 41 -13.64 4.52 8.88
C ALA A 41 -13.33 4.72 7.38
N LEU A 42 -13.14 3.64 6.64
CA LEU A 42 -12.87 3.69 5.20
C LEU A 42 -14.10 4.01 4.35
N ALA A 43 -15.30 3.66 4.83
CA ALA A 43 -16.55 4.03 4.16
C ALA A 43 -16.88 5.52 4.33
N GLU A 44 -16.58 6.11 5.48
CA GLU A 44 -16.89 7.51 5.82
C GLU A 44 -15.82 8.52 5.37
N THR A 45 -14.68 8.07 4.85
CA THR A 45 -13.55 8.93 4.43
C THR A 45 -13.16 8.71 2.98
N ASP A 46 -12.62 9.76 2.35
CA ASP A 46 -12.21 9.70 0.94
C ASP A 46 -10.74 9.29 0.78
N PHE A 47 -9.83 9.86 1.57
CA PHE A 47 -8.39 9.76 1.40
C PHE A 47 -7.68 8.85 2.41
N VAL A 48 -8.37 8.44 3.48
CA VAL A 48 -7.75 7.61 4.52
C VAL A 48 -7.57 6.19 4.01
N CYS A 49 -6.33 5.70 4.14
CA CYS A 49 -5.96 4.31 3.92
C CYS A 49 -5.63 3.64 5.24
N SER A 50 -5.86 2.34 5.31
CA SER A 50 -5.59 1.52 6.49
C SER A 50 -4.70 0.34 6.14
N SER A 51 -3.92 -0.11 7.11
CA SER A 51 -3.13 -1.33 6.98
C SER A 51 -3.08 -2.08 8.32
N VAL A 52 -3.04 -3.41 8.24
CA VAL A 52 -2.86 -4.26 9.41
C VAL A 52 -1.74 -5.25 9.13
N ASN A 53 -0.70 -5.24 9.95
CA ASN A 53 0.39 -6.21 9.85
C ASN A 53 0.09 -7.42 10.75
N VAL A 54 -0.16 -8.57 10.14
CA VAL A 54 -0.59 -9.80 10.83
C VAL A 54 0.54 -10.81 11.06
N GLY A 55 1.72 -10.57 10.48
CA GLY A 55 2.81 -11.54 10.59
C GLY A 55 4.19 -10.95 10.32
N SER A 56 5.21 -11.63 10.83
CA SER A 56 6.61 -11.38 10.53
C SER A 56 7.42 -12.67 10.60
N THR A 57 8.59 -12.70 9.97
CA THR A 57 9.50 -13.85 10.03
C THR A 57 9.90 -14.21 11.46
N LYS A 58 10.00 -13.21 12.36
CA LYS A 58 10.38 -13.42 13.76
C LYS A 58 9.21 -13.85 14.64
N ALA A 59 8.02 -13.30 14.42
CA ALA A 59 6.85 -13.55 15.28
C ALA A 59 5.92 -14.64 14.76
N GLY A 60 6.07 -15.04 13.48
CA GLY A 60 5.11 -15.90 12.80
C GLY A 60 3.87 -15.14 12.36
N ILE A 61 2.77 -15.84 12.17
CA ILE A 61 1.49 -15.28 11.67
C ILE A 61 0.45 -15.33 12.80
N ASN A 62 -0.18 -14.22 13.10
CA ASN A 62 -1.32 -14.12 14.00
C ASN A 62 -2.59 -14.56 13.26
N MET A 63 -2.98 -15.84 13.41
CA MET A 63 -4.13 -16.42 12.72
C MET A 63 -5.47 -15.83 13.17
N ASP A 64 -5.58 -15.35 14.40
CA ASP A 64 -6.78 -14.65 14.89
C ASP A 64 -6.94 -13.32 14.16
N ALA A 65 -5.84 -12.60 13.94
CA ALA A 65 -5.85 -11.38 13.15
C ALA A 65 -6.20 -11.66 11.67
N VAL A 66 -5.68 -12.73 11.07
CA VAL A 66 -6.02 -13.15 9.70
C VAL A 66 -7.52 -13.40 9.57
N LYS A 67 -8.11 -14.16 10.52
CA LYS A 67 -9.55 -14.43 10.55
C LYS A 67 -10.36 -13.13 10.69
N MET A 68 -9.94 -12.24 11.57
CA MET A 68 -10.58 -10.95 11.79
C MET A 68 -10.54 -10.08 10.53
N MET A 69 -9.37 -10.02 9.87
CA MET A 69 -9.20 -9.25 8.63
C MET A 69 -10.06 -9.77 7.48
N GLY A 70 -10.33 -11.07 7.39
CA GLY A 70 -11.29 -11.60 6.42
C GLY A 70 -12.67 -10.99 6.54
N ASN A 71 -13.18 -10.84 7.76
CA ASN A 71 -14.46 -10.19 8.03
C ASN A 71 -14.40 -8.68 7.73
N VAL A 72 -13.33 -8.00 8.15
CA VAL A 72 -13.12 -6.57 7.93
C VAL A 72 -13.09 -6.22 6.44
N VAL A 73 -12.38 -6.99 5.62
CA VAL A 73 -12.33 -6.79 4.16
C VAL A 73 -13.72 -6.96 3.54
N LYS A 74 -14.44 -8.00 3.94
CA LYS A 74 -15.81 -8.26 3.47
C LYS A 74 -16.75 -7.11 3.82
N GLU A 75 -16.73 -6.65 5.07
CA GLU A 75 -17.57 -5.55 5.55
C GLU A 75 -17.22 -4.23 4.85
N ALA A 76 -15.93 -3.90 4.71
CA ALA A 76 -15.47 -2.72 3.99
C ALA A 76 -15.95 -2.71 2.52
N SER A 77 -15.93 -3.87 1.87
CA SER A 77 -16.49 -4.03 0.52
C SER A 77 -17.99 -3.78 0.48
N GLN A 78 -18.73 -4.36 1.43
CA GLN A 78 -20.19 -4.22 1.51
C GLN A 78 -20.63 -2.78 1.76
N LEU A 79 -19.99 -2.09 2.71
CA LEU A 79 -20.28 -0.70 3.05
C LEU A 79 -19.99 0.30 1.92
N THR A 80 -19.20 -0.10 0.94
CA THR A 80 -18.82 0.75 -0.21
C THR A 80 -19.17 0.12 -1.55
N SER A 81 -20.15 -0.78 -1.57
CA SER A 81 -20.58 -1.49 -2.78
C SER A 81 -21.14 -0.54 -3.87
N ASP A 82 -21.74 0.55 -3.47
CA ASP A 82 -22.21 1.66 -4.32
C ASP A 82 -21.07 2.43 -5.00
N ARG A 83 -19.87 2.34 -4.46
CA ARG A 83 -18.62 2.99 -4.91
C ARG A 83 -17.56 1.98 -5.33
N GLN A 84 -17.94 0.93 -6.02
CA GLN A 84 -17.05 -0.12 -6.55
C GLN A 84 -16.18 -0.80 -5.47
N CYS A 85 -16.70 -0.94 -4.25
CA CYS A 85 -16.01 -1.54 -3.11
C CYS A 85 -14.69 -0.83 -2.74
N ILE A 86 -14.60 0.49 -2.94
CA ILE A 86 -13.38 1.28 -2.75
C ILE A 86 -12.82 1.16 -1.33
N GLY A 87 -13.65 0.89 -0.32
CA GLY A 87 -13.19 0.68 1.06
C GLY A 87 -12.19 -0.46 1.16
N ALA A 88 -12.44 -1.58 0.47
CA ALA A 88 -11.49 -2.69 0.42
C ALA A 88 -10.19 -2.36 -0.34
N ALA A 89 -10.26 -1.50 -1.36
CA ALA A 89 -9.08 -1.06 -2.10
C ALA A 89 -8.17 -0.10 -1.30
N LYS A 90 -8.70 0.54 -0.25
CA LYS A 90 -7.94 1.39 0.67
C LYS A 90 -7.35 0.64 1.88
N LEU A 91 -7.48 -0.68 1.92
CA LEU A 91 -7.05 -1.54 3.01
C LEU A 91 -6.00 -2.54 2.54
N VAL A 92 -4.89 -2.65 3.27
CA VAL A 92 -3.87 -3.67 3.02
C VAL A 92 -3.63 -4.52 4.27
N VAL A 93 -3.58 -5.83 4.09
CA VAL A 93 -3.14 -6.78 5.11
C VAL A 93 -1.70 -7.18 4.79
N PHE A 94 -0.77 -6.79 5.67
CA PHE A 94 0.65 -7.08 5.50
C PHE A 94 1.07 -8.32 6.28
N CYS A 95 2.01 -9.06 5.71
CA CYS A 95 2.75 -10.09 6.38
C CYS A 95 4.22 -9.97 5.98
N ASN A 96 5.10 -9.85 6.95
CA ASN A 96 6.54 -9.72 6.74
C ASN A 96 6.95 -8.56 5.81
N ALA A 97 6.26 -7.40 5.94
CA ALA A 97 6.58 -6.21 5.17
C ALA A 97 7.96 -5.66 5.57
N PRO A 98 8.87 -5.38 4.62
CA PRO A 98 10.14 -4.73 4.92
C PRO A 98 9.93 -3.25 5.29
N GLU A 99 10.83 -2.75 6.13
CA GLU A 99 10.86 -1.34 6.53
C GLU A 99 11.32 -0.46 5.36
N ASP A 100 10.89 0.79 5.37
CA ASP A 100 11.28 1.85 4.42
C ASP A 100 11.12 1.47 2.93
N ASN A 101 10.17 0.59 2.65
CA ASN A 101 9.85 0.16 1.31
C ASN A 101 8.45 0.66 0.90
N PRO A 102 8.30 1.33 -0.25
CA PRO A 102 7.02 1.90 -0.64
C PRO A 102 6.03 0.82 -1.09
N PHE A 103 4.80 0.92 -0.58
CA PHE A 103 3.64 0.17 -1.02
C PHE A 103 2.54 1.14 -1.44
N MET A 104 1.56 0.67 -2.19
CA MET A 104 0.47 1.52 -2.66
C MET A 104 -0.36 2.14 -1.52
N ALA A 105 -0.50 1.43 -0.39
CA ALA A 105 -1.22 1.89 0.79
C ALA A 105 -0.33 2.49 1.89
N GLY A 106 0.94 2.76 1.61
CA GLY A 106 1.88 3.35 2.57
C GLY A 106 3.23 2.65 2.65
N ALA A 107 3.98 2.93 3.69
CA ALA A 107 5.24 2.27 4.02
C ALA A 107 5.36 2.14 5.54
N PHE A 108 6.15 1.17 6.01
CA PHE A 108 6.53 1.10 7.41
C PHE A 108 7.82 1.87 7.63
N HIS A 109 7.80 2.83 8.55
CA HIS A 109 9.00 3.54 8.95
C HIS A 109 9.95 2.59 9.69
N GLY A 110 11.21 2.57 9.30
CA GLY A 110 12.25 1.76 9.94
C GLY A 110 12.68 2.30 11.30
N VAL A 111 13.46 1.51 12.01
CA VAL A 111 14.05 1.87 13.32
C VAL A 111 15.37 2.64 13.18
N GLY A 112 15.65 3.16 11.99
CA GLY A 112 16.88 3.93 11.70
C GLY A 112 16.89 5.33 12.31
N GLU A 113 17.97 6.06 12.05
CA GLU A 113 18.18 7.43 12.56
C GLU A 113 17.26 8.51 11.96
N PRO A 114 16.80 8.41 10.69
CA PRO A 114 16.00 9.49 10.10
C PRO A 114 14.64 9.66 10.78
N ASP A 115 14.29 10.90 11.12
CA ASP A 115 12.97 11.25 11.65
C ASP A 115 11.86 11.20 10.57
N CYS A 116 12.24 11.35 9.30
CA CYS A 116 11.35 11.35 8.15
C CYS A 116 12.02 10.64 6.96
N VAL A 117 11.27 9.81 6.28
CA VAL A 117 11.72 9.06 5.10
C VAL A 117 10.76 9.29 3.94
N ILE A 118 11.31 9.57 2.75
CA ILE A 118 10.57 9.63 1.50
C ILE A 118 10.88 8.41 0.65
N ASN A 119 9.89 7.57 0.43
CA ASN A 119 10.01 6.39 -0.39
C ASN A 119 9.39 6.63 -1.77
N VAL A 120 10.16 6.39 -2.83
CA VAL A 120 9.70 6.54 -4.21
C VAL A 120 9.35 5.18 -4.78
N GLY A 121 8.05 4.94 -4.98
CA GLY A 121 7.54 3.72 -5.61
C GLY A 121 7.05 4.00 -7.03
N VAL A 122 7.43 3.14 -7.98
CA VAL A 122 6.95 3.21 -9.36
C VAL A 122 6.04 2.01 -9.65
N SER A 123 4.82 2.27 -10.19
CA SER A 123 3.89 1.21 -10.57
C SER A 123 4.38 0.46 -11.82
N GLY A 124 5.15 -0.62 -11.59
CA GLY A 124 5.73 -1.45 -12.65
C GLY A 124 4.72 -2.12 -13.58
N PRO A 125 3.67 -2.81 -13.07
CA PRO A 125 2.74 -3.56 -13.91
C PRO A 125 2.04 -2.74 -14.99
N GLY A 126 1.61 -1.53 -14.67
CA GLY A 126 0.96 -0.62 -15.62
C GLY A 126 1.89 -0.21 -16.76
N VAL A 127 3.15 0.12 -16.44
CA VAL A 127 4.16 0.50 -17.43
C VAL A 127 4.53 -0.68 -18.33
N VAL A 128 4.71 -1.88 -17.75
CA VAL A 128 4.98 -3.10 -18.51
C VAL A 128 3.82 -3.44 -19.45
N ARG A 129 2.58 -3.36 -18.97
CA ARG A 129 1.38 -3.57 -19.79
C ARG A 129 1.34 -2.60 -20.99
N ALA A 130 1.58 -1.32 -20.74
CA ALA A 130 1.62 -0.30 -21.80
C ALA A 130 2.75 -0.53 -22.81
N ALA A 131 3.89 -1.06 -22.38
CA ALA A 131 4.97 -1.45 -23.27
C ALA A 131 4.60 -2.67 -24.12
N LEU A 132 4.05 -3.72 -23.49
CA LEU A 132 3.65 -4.96 -24.16
C LEU A 132 2.54 -4.76 -25.18
N SER A 133 1.62 -3.83 -24.94
CA SER A 133 0.52 -3.54 -25.89
C SER A 133 1.01 -2.98 -27.24
N LYS A 134 2.28 -2.59 -27.36
CA LYS A 134 2.91 -2.15 -28.61
C LYS A 134 3.50 -3.26 -29.44
N LEU A 135 3.63 -4.48 -28.88
CA LEU A 135 4.09 -5.64 -29.61
C LEU A 135 2.97 -6.30 -30.41
N PRO A 136 3.29 -6.94 -31.55
CA PRO A 136 2.37 -7.82 -32.26
C PRO A 136 1.89 -8.96 -31.31
N LYS A 137 0.67 -9.46 -31.53
CA LYS A 137 0.09 -10.53 -30.70
C LYS A 137 0.84 -11.87 -30.82
N ASP A 138 1.53 -12.06 -31.93
CA ASP A 138 2.32 -13.23 -32.29
C ASP A 138 3.84 -13.05 -32.08
N ALA A 139 4.22 -12.00 -31.36
CA ALA A 139 5.63 -11.72 -31.06
C ALA A 139 6.31 -12.91 -30.36
N PRO A 140 7.55 -13.26 -30.73
CA PRO A 140 8.30 -14.34 -30.08
C PRO A 140 8.53 -14.05 -28.59
N LEU A 141 8.57 -15.09 -27.76
CA LEU A 141 8.82 -14.95 -26.30
C LEU A 141 10.13 -14.24 -25.98
N SER A 142 11.16 -14.40 -26.82
CA SER A 142 12.42 -13.67 -26.67
C SER A 142 12.25 -12.16 -26.77
N GLU A 143 11.46 -11.69 -27.72
CA GLU A 143 11.17 -10.26 -27.91
C GLU A 143 10.33 -9.70 -26.75
N VAL A 144 9.34 -10.47 -26.27
CA VAL A 144 8.56 -10.14 -25.08
C VAL A 144 9.46 -10.01 -23.86
N ALA A 145 10.35 -10.98 -23.63
CA ALA A 145 11.29 -10.98 -22.50
C ALA A 145 12.25 -9.78 -22.56
N ASP A 146 12.80 -9.48 -23.72
CA ASP A 146 13.68 -8.33 -23.93
C ASP A 146 12.97 -7.01 -23.69
N LEU A 147 11.72 -6.87 -24.12
CA LEU A 147 10.93 -5.67 -23.85
C LEU A 147 10.62 -5.50 -22.37
N ILE A 148 10.25 -6.56 -21.67
CA ILE A 148 10.03 -6.53 -20.23
C ILE A 148 11.31 -6.10 -19.50
N LYS A 149 12.45 -6.70 -19.84
CA LYS A 149 13.77 -6.37 -19.26
C LYS A 149 14.14 -4.90 -19.49
N LYS A 150 14.03 -4.42 -20.72
CA LYS A 150 14.29 -3.01 -21.05
C LYS A 150 13.35 -2.06 -20.30
N THR A 151 12.08 -2.44 -20.14
CA THR A 151 11.07 -1.65 -19.43
C THR A 151 11.39 -1.61 -17.94
N ALA A 152 11.77 -2.72 -17.32
CA ALA A 152 12.19 -2.77 -15.91
C ALA A 152 13.38 -1.84 -15.63
N PHE A 153 14.40 -1.83 -16.50
CA PHE A 153 15.52 -0.89 -16.37
C PHE A 153 15.09 0.58 -16.47
N LYS A 154 14.16 0.91 -17.37
CA LYS A 154 13.63 2.28 -17.50
C LYS A 154 12.86 2.69 -16.24
N ILE A 155 12.05 1.80 -15.67
CA ILE A 155 11.30 2.05 -14.42
C ILE A 155 12.26 2.36 -13.27
N THR A 156 13.28 1.51 -13.07
CA THR A 156 14.30 1.71 -12.03
C THR A 156 15.01 3.04 -12.20
N ARG A 157 15.42 3.36 -13.43
CA ARG A 157 16.11 4.62 -13.73
C ARG A 157 15.25 5.85 -13.45
N MET A 158 13.97 5.78 -13.78
CA MET A 158 13.03 6.87 -13.50
C MET A 158 12.83 7.06 -11.98
N GLY A 159 12.69 5.97 -11.23
CA GLY A 159 12.62 6.01 -9.78
C GLY A 159 13.85 6.67 -9.14
N GLN A 160 15.06 6.33 -9.64
CA GLN A 160 16.31 6.95 -9.19
C GLN A 160 16.37 8.45 -9.47
N LEU A 161 15.94 8.88 -10.67
CA LEU A 161 15.90 10.31 -11.02
C LEU A 161 14.96 11.09 -10.11
N VAL A 162 13.75 10.59 -9.89
CA VAL A 162 12.78 11.23 -8.98
C VAL A 162 13.31 11.27 -7.55
N GLY A 163 13.91 10.18 -7.07
CA GLY A 163 14.51 10.13 -5.74
C GLY A 163 15.66 11.12 -5.57
N SER A 164 16.54 11.23 -6.58
CA SER A 164 17.65 12.20 -6.56
C SER A 164 17.17 13.66 -6.54
N GLU A 165 16.15 13.98 -7.34
CA GLU A 165 15.55 15.31 -7.39
C GLU A 165 14.84 15.67 -6.07
N ALA A 166 14.12 14.72 -5.47
CA ALA A 166 13.50 14.91 -4.17
C ALA A 166 14.55 15.18 -3.08
N SER A 167 15.62 14.37 -3.04
CA SER A 167 16.72 14.53 -2.09
C SER A 167 17.47 15.85 -2.24
N ALA A 168 17.55 16.39 -3.46
CA ALA A 168 18.23 17.67 -3.70
C ALA A 168 17.41 18.89 -3.28
N LYS A 169 16.10 18.73 -3.06
CA LYS A 169 15.16 19.80 -2.69
C LYS A 169 14.75 19.83 -1.23
N LEU A 170 15.14 18.80 -0.49
CA LEU A 170 14.90 18.64 0.96
C LEU A 170 16.17 18.85 1.77
#